data_92763374f47123c0b4e6ab4d0a7026d9
#
_entry.id   92763374f47123c0b4e6ab4d0a7026d9
#
_cell.length_a   1.000
_cell.length_b   1.000
_cell.length_c   1.000
_cell.angle_alpha   90.00
_cell.angle_beta   90.00
_cell.angle_gamma   90.00
#
_symmetry.space_group_name_H-M   'P 1'
#
loop_
_entity.id
_entity.type
_entity.pdbx_description
1 polymer ?
#
loop_
_entity_poly.entity_id
_entity_poly.type
_entity_poly.pdbx_seq_one_letter_code
_entity_poly.pdbx_strand_id
1 'polypeptide(L)'
;MSNFFPIPVKAIDKLTDDSVCIRLNLSSVDTNLFNFKSGQYITIEQEIDGTNVRRSYSISSLPEAGIEIGVKLVPNGLMSTFLNSKLKEGDVLNVMPPTGEFFLEIDKTNNKHYVGICSGSGITPVLSMIKNVLKNEPLSCFTLIYGNKSLSSVMYSDEINSFKNDFNDRFLIFNAYSQEEIDGAIKGRIDEYSLKTLFDNNPSLMNSDSYFICGPGNMIENVKNFLDLNSIENNKIKFELFSSPDSAKDENNKTENIEINSNVTICVDGDDFDFELSSNGPAILDAAIEAGADVPFSCKGGVCSVCKAKIIEGTVSMDMNYSLSEDDVEEGFILTCQAHPTSENIYVDYDEM
;
A
#
# COMPACT_ATOMS: atom_id res chain seq x y z
N MET A 1 -17.61 -0.29 14.94
CA MET A 1 -17.82 0.99 14.19
C MET A 1 -16.57 1.27 13.39
N SER A 2 -16.70 1.40 12.08
CA SER A 2 -15.57 1.82 11.26
C SER A 2 -15.07 3.16 11.82
N ASN A 3 -13.86 3.17 12.39
CA ASN A 3 -13.34 4.32 13.14
C ASN A 3 -12.83 5.41 12.18
N PHE A 4 -13.75 6.12 11.50
CA PHE A 4 -13.43 7.30 10.71
C PHE A 4 -13.52 8.56 11.56
N PHE A 5 -12.48 9.38 11.48
CA PHE A 5 -12.36 10.64 12.20
C PHE A 5 -12.42 11.81 11.21
N PRO A 6 -13.23 12.84 11.47
CA PRO A 6 -13.27 14.03 10.64
C PRO A 6 -11.99 14.87 10.86
N ILE A 7 -11.09 14.86 9.88
CA ILE A 7 -9.80 15.54 9.94
C ILE A 7 -9.77 16.70 8.95
N PRO A 8 -9.53 17.94 9.40
CA PRO A 8 -9.37 19.10 8.51
C PRO A 8 -8.10 19.00 7.67
N VAL A 9 -8.19 19.44 6.43
CA VAL A 9 -7.03 19.63 5.54
C VAL A 9 -6.28 20.90 5.98
N LYS A 10 -4.99 20.75 6.30
CA LYS A 10 -4.12 21.84 6.74
C LYS A 10 -3.54 22.60 5.56
N ALA A 11 -3.09 21.88 4.53
CA ALA A 11 -2.47 22.47 3.34
C ALA A 11 -2.51 21.49 2.17
N ILE A 12 -2.45 22.04 0.96
CA ILE A 12 -2.36 21.27 -0.29
C ILE A 12 -1.29 21.91 -1.17
N ASP A 13 -0.22 21.17 -1.46
CA ASP A 13 0.86 21.63 -2.35
C ASP A 13 0.84 20.82 -3.65
N LYS A 14 1.04 21.51 -4.77
CA LYS A 14 1.19 20.86 -6.08
C LYS A 14 2.58 20.22 -6.18
N LEU A 15 2.64 18.92 -6.46
CA LEU A 15 3.90 18.19 -6.68
C LEU A 15 4.29 18.11 -8.15
N THR A 16 3.31 17.77 -9.01
CA THR A 16 3.43 17.70 -10.47
C THR A 16 2.12 18.17 -11.09
N ASP A 17 2.01 18.15 -12.42
CA ASP A 17 0.74 18.53 -13.09
C ASP A 17 -0.41 17.58 -12.75
N ASP A 18 -0.12 16.35 -12.35
CA ASP A 18 -1.10 15.31 -12.04
C ASP A 18 -0.99 14.79 -10.59
N SER A 19 -0.34 15.54 -9.67
CA SER A 19 -0.23 15.10 -8.28
C SER A 19 -0.12 16.23 -7.27
N VAL A 20 -0.65 15.98 -6.06
CA VAL A 20 -0.63 16.90 -4.93
C VAL A 20 -0.11 16.20 -3.67
N CYS A 21 0.46 16.99 -2.75
CA CYS A 21 0.71 16.63 -1.36
C CYS A 21 -0.37 17.25 -0.48
N ILE A 22 -1.04 16.44 0.33
CA ILE A 22 -2.09 16.88 1.25
C ILE A 22 -1.59 16.67 2.68
N ARG A 23 -1.59 17.74 3.47
CA ARG A 23 -1.30 17.70 4.90
C ARG A 23 -2.57 17.77 5.72
N LEU A 24 -2.68 16.93 6.74
CA LEU A 24 -3.82 16.85 7.64
C LEU A 24 -3.56 17.58 8.95
N ASN A 25 -4.61 18.17 9.52
CA ASN A 25 -4.56 18.83 10.83
C ASN A 25 -5.14 17.90 11.91
N LEU A 26 -4.27 17.28 12.71
CA LEU A 26 -4.67 16.34 13.75
C LEU A 26 -5.05 17.01 15.08
N SER A 27 -5.13 18.35 15.16
CA SER A 27 -5.40 19.07 16.43
C SER A 27 -6.77 18.80 17.03
N SER A 28 -7.72 18.25 16.28
CA SER A 28 -9.10 17.95 16.70
C SER A 28 -9.30 16.52 17.20
N VAL A 29 -8.28 15.66 17.13
CA VAL A 29 -8.37 14.25 17.50
C VAL A 29 -7.25 13.86 18.46
N ASP A 30 -7.40 12.69 19.12
CA ASP A 30 -6.29 12.11 19.88
C ASP A 30 -5.17 11.70 18.90
N THR A 31 -4.06 12.45 18.96
CA THR A 31 -2.92 12.22 18.06
C THR A 31 -2.26 10.86 18.26
N ASN A 32 -2.45 10.21 19.41
CA ASN A 32 -1.91 8.86 19.63
C ASN A 32 -2.55 7.83 18.71
N LEU A 33 -3.81 8.00 18.33
CA LEU A 33 -4.48 7.14 17.34
C LEU A 33 -3.89 7.26 15.94
N PHE A 34 -3.17 8.37 15.67
CA PHE A 34 -2.55 8.65 14.37
C PHE A 34 -1.03 8.48 14.38
N ASN A 35 -0.48 7.82 15.41
CA ASN A 35 0.90 7.36 15.38
C ASN A 35 1.08 6.29 14.29
N PHE A 36 2.19 6.33 13.58
CA PHE A 36 2.44 5.40 12.48
C PHE A 36 3.91 5.01 12.36
N LYS A 37 4.17 3.90 11.69
CA LYS A 37 5.49 3.49 11.21
C LYS A 37 5.66 3.94 9.76
N SER A 38 6.87 4.35 9.38
CA SER A 38 7.16 4.76 7.99
C SER A 38 6.86 3.64 6.99
N GLY A 39 5.99 3.92 6.03
CA GLY A 39 5.46 2.98 5.06
C GLY A 39 3.99 2.66 5.23
N GLN A 40 3.41 2.89 6.41
CA GLN A 40 1.97 2.71 6.64
C GLN A 40 1.13 3.74 5.87
N TYR A 41 -0.18 3.48 5.78
CA TYR A 41 -1.14 4.30 5.06
C TYR A 41 -2.34 4.66 5.92
N ILE A 42 -3.10 5.67 5.49
CA ILE A 42 -4.43 6.01 5.98
C ILE A 42 -5.48 5.63 4.94
N THR A 43 -6.71 5.33 5.39
CA THR A 43 -7.87 5.21 4.50
C THR A 43 -8.74 6.45 4.61
N ILE A 44 -9.08 7.04 3.47
CA ILE A 44 -10.00 8.19 3.37
C ILE A 44 -11.33 7.70 2.85
N GLU A 45 -12.41 8.09 3.52
CA GLU A 45 -13.78 7.94 3.08
C GLU A 45 -14.36 9.31 2.72
N GLN A 46 -15.02 9.38 1.57
CA GLN A 46 -15.67 10.61 1.11
C GLN A 46 -16.88 10.29 0.25
N GLU A 47 -17.98 11.01 0.46
CA GLU A 47 -19.09 11.01 -0.46
C GLU A 47 -18.75 11.87 -1.69
N ILE A 48 -18.77 11.26 -2.87
CA ILE A 48 -18.46 11.91 -4.15
C ILE A 48 -19.60 11.61 -5.11
N ASP A 49 -20.30 12.66 -5.54
CA ASP A 49 -21.41 12.58 -6.47
C ASP A 49 -22.49 11.54 -6.04
N GLY A 50 -22.78 11.48 -4.73
CA GLY A 50 -23.77 10.57 -4.12
C GLY A 50 -23.29 9.14 -3.90
N THR A 51 -22.00 8.87 -4.12
CA THR A 51 -21.36 7.56 -3.88
C THR A 51 -20.34 7.68 -2.75
N ASN A 52 -20.45 6.80 -1.76
CA ASN A 52 -19.42 6.71 -0.72
C ASN A 52 -18.21 5.94 -1.25
N VAL A 53 -17.05 6.60 -1.25
CA VAL A 53 -15.79 6.08 -1.82
C VAL A 53 -14.73 6.00 -0.73
N ARG A 54 -14.13 4.81 -0.53
CA ARG A 54 -12.98 4.60 0.36
C ARG A 54 -11.72 4.32 -0.46
N ARG A 55 -10.59 4.97 -0.11
CA ARG A 55 -9.28 4.71 -0.74
C ARG A 55 -8.15 4.89 0.27
N SER A 56 -7.16 4.00 0.18
CA SER A 56 -5.94 4.07 0.99
C SER A 56 -4.86 4.91 0.30
N TYR A 57 -4.12 5.67 1.12
CA TYR A 57 -3.00 6.52 0.70
C TYR A 57 -1.85 6.37 1.68
N SER A 58 -0.70 5.91 1.19
CA SER A 58 0.51 5.77 2.01
C SER A 58 0.99 7.13 2.51
N ILE A 59 1.41 7.15 3.77
CA ILE A 59 1.93 8.34 4.43
C ILE A 59 3.34 8.62 3.92
N SER A 60 3.61 9.86 3.49
CA SER A 60 4.89 10.28 2.92
C SER A 60 5.74 11.12 3.89
N SER A 61 5.18 11.51 5.04
CA SER A 61 5.85 12.27 6.09
C SER A 61 6.70 11.40 7.03
N LEU A 62 7.48 12.07 7.88
CA LEU A 62 8.06 11.47 9.08
C LEU A 62 6.97 11.24 10.14
N PRO A 63 7.07 10.18 10.96
CA PRO A 63 6.10 9.93 12.03
C PRO A 63 5.86 11.12 12.96
N GLU A 64 6.88 11.85 13.33
CA GLU A 64 6.77 13.03 14.20
C GLU A 64 6.30 14.32 13.49
N ALA A 65 6.19 14.32 12.18
CA ALA A 65 5.76 15.50 11.41
C ALA A 65 4.24 15.59 11.17
N GLY A 66 3.48 14.58 11.62
CA GLY A 66 2.05 14.42 11.36
C GLY A 66 1.79 13.71 10.02
N ILE A 67 0.55 13.74 9.54
CA ILE A 67 0.13 12.99 8.36
C ILE A 67 0.22 13.84 7.10
N GLU A 68 1.04 13.40 6.15
CA GLU A 68 1.08 13.89 4.77
C GLU A 68 0.90 12.72 3.81
N ILE A 69 0.10 12.92 2.77
CA ILE A 69 -0.11 11.92 1.70
C ILE A 69 0.15 12.55 0.34
N GLY A 70 0.77 11.77 -0.55
CA GLY A 70 0.93 12.14 -1.94
C GLY A 70 -0.14 11.47 -2.80
N VAL A 71 -0.92 12.27 -3.51
CA VAL A 71 -2.03 11.77 -4.34
C VAL A 71 -1.76 12.05 -5.80
N LYS A 72 -1.59 10.99 -6.59
CA LYS A 72 -1.49 11.07 -8.05
C LYS A 72 -2.86 10.85 -8.69
N LEU A 73 -3.18 11.65 -9.69
CA LEU A 73 -4.41 11.53 -10.47
C LEU A 73 -4.44 10.19 -11.23
N VAL A 74 -5.49 9.42 -11.01
CA VAL A 74 -5.79 8.20 -11.76
C VAL A 74 -6.85 8.53 -12.79
N PRO A 75 -6.66 8.21 -14.07
CA PRO A 75 -7.67 8.42 -15.10
C PRO A 75 -9.01 7.80 -14.68
N ASN A 76 -10.09 8.59 -14.71
CA ASN A 76 -11.43 8.21 -14.27
C ASN A 76 -11.56 7.81 -12.78
N GLY A 77 -10.54 8.02 -11.97
CA GLY A 77 -10.58 7.74 -10.53
C GLY A 77 -11.36 8.79 -9.76
N LEU A 78 -12.47 8.43 -9.10
CA LEU A 78 -13.34 9.36 -8.37
C LEU A 78 -12.57 10.08 -7.24
N MET A 79 -11.98 9.32 -6.30
CA MET A 79 -11.28 9.89 -5.15
C MET A 79 -10.04 10.70 -5.56
N SER A 80 -9.20 10.18 -6.46
CA SER A 80 -8.00 10.90 -6.89
C SER A 80 -8.33 12.20 -7.63
N THR A 81 -9.41 12.23 -8.41
CA THR A 81 -9.91 13.44 -9.06
C THR A 81 -10.42 14.45 -8.04
N PHE A 82 -11.20 13.99 -7.05
CA PHE A 82 -11.71 14.85 -5.98
C PHE A 82 -10.54 15.49 -5.20
N LEU A 83 -9.58 14.69 -4.75
CA LEU A 83 -8.43 15.16 -3.96
C LEU A 83 -7.49 16.10 -4.73
N ASN A 84 -7.32 15.90 -6.05
CA ASN A 84 -6.46 16.76 -6.87
C ASN A 84 -7.14 18.06 -7.34
N SER A 85 -8.48 18.07 -7.49
CA SER A 85 -9.15 19.15 -8.23
C SER A 85 -10.24 19.87 -7.46
N LYS A 86 -10.88 19.22 -6.47
CA LYS A 86 -12.04 19.78 -5.75
C LYS A 86 -11.71 20.13 -4.30
N LEU A 87 -10.80 19.38 -3.65
CA LEU A 87 -10.41 19.55 -2.25
C LEU A 87 -9.71 20.90 -2.02
N LYS A 88 -10.00 21.54 -0.89
CA LYS A 88 -9.40 22.82 -0.47
C LYS A 88 -8.88 22.75 0.95
N GLU A 89 -7.97 23.66 1.29
CA GLU A 89 -7.56 23.87 2.66
C GLU A 89 -8.76 24.24 3.54
N GLY A 90 -8.87 23.61 4.69
CA GLY A 90 -9.98 23.72 5.64
C GLY A 90 -11.15 22.75 5.38
N ASP A 91 -11.21 22.10 4.25
CA ASP A 91 -12.17 20.99 4.02
C ASP A 91 -11.90 19.86 4.99
N VAL A 92 -12.91 19.04 5.27
CA VAL A 92 -12.81 17.92 6.20
C VAL A 92 -12.86 16.60 5.42
N LEU A 93 -11.91 15.72 5.71
CA LEU A 93 -11.88 14.34 5.22
C LEU A 93 -12.19 13.38 6.37
N ASN A 94 -12.95 12.33 6.10
CA ASN A 94 -13.12 11.23 7.04
C ASN A 94 -11.95 10.25 6.87
N VAL A 95 -11.17 10.07 7.93
CA VAL A 95 -9.89 9.37 7.88
C VAL A 95 -9.83 8.28 8.95
N MET A 96 -9.51 7.05 8.56
CA MET A 96 -9.15 5.98 9.50
C MET A 96 -7.72 6.18 10.01
N PRO A 97 -7.43 5.75 11.25
CA PRO A 97 -6.07 5.69 11.77
C PRO A 97 -5.11 4.93 10.85
N PRO A 98 -3.79 5.23 10.94
CA PRO A 98 -2.79 4.53 10.13
C PRO A 98 -2.76 3.03 10.38
N THR A 99 -2.61 2.26 9.31
CA THR A 99 -2.46 0.80 9.34
C THR A 99 -1.55 0.33 8.19
N GLY A 100 -1.28 -0.97 8.11
CA GLY A 100 -0.51 -1.60 7.01
C GLY A 100 0.77 -2.28 7.48
N GLU A 101 1.15 -3.36 6.78
CA GLU A 101 2.30 -4.22 7.10
C GLU A 101 3.57 -3.83 6.31
N PHE A 102 3.43 -2.97 5.30
CA PHE A 102 4.56 -2.47 4.52
C PHE A 102 5.25 -1.31 5.25
N PHE A 103 6.03 -1.62 6.29
CA PHE A 103 6.70 -0.61 7.09
C PHE A 103 8.16 -0.96 7.41
N LEU A 104 8.91 0.05 7.81
CA LEU A 104 10.28 -0.04 8.30
C LEU A 104 10.33 0.33 9.79
N GLU A 105 10.89 -0.56 10.59
CA GLU A 105 11.22 -0.27 11.99
C GLU A 105 12.60 0.37 12.07
N ILE A 106 12.66 1.48 12.79
CA ILE A 106 13.86 2.29 12.95
C ILE A 106 14.55 1.96 14.28
N ASP A 107 15.85 1.74 14.22
CA ASP A 107 16.71 1.66 15.40
C ASP A 107 17.98 2.48 15.15
N LYS A 108 18.22 3.48 16.01
CA LYS A 108 19.39 4.38 15.91
C LYS A 108 20.74 3.67 15.93
N THR A 109 20.76 2.41 16.37
CA THR A 109 21.97 1.57 16.41
C THR A 109 22.19 0.77 15.14
N ASN A 110 21.23 0.76 14.23
CA ASN A 110 21.33 0.08 12.93
C ASN A 110 22.49 0.67 12.10
N ASN A 111 23.17 -0.24 11.42
CA ASN A 111 24.17 0.05 10.39
C ASN A 111 23.82 -0.81 9.17
N LYS A 112 22.73 -0.42 8.49
CA LYS A 112 22.10 -1.20 7.44
C LYS A 112 22.11 -0.48 6.10
N HIS A 113 22.03 -1.26 5.02
CA HIS A 113 21.79 -0.76 3.70
C HIS A 113 20.36 -1.13 3.24
N TYR A 114 19.51 -0.13 3.05
CA TYR A 114 18.15 -0.29 2.56
C TYR A 114 18.06 0.09 1.08
N VAL A 115 17.27 -0.66 0.32
CA VAL A 115 17.00 -0.37 -1.10
C VAL A 115 15.50 -0.17 -1.30
N GLY A 116 15.12 1.00 -1.79
CA GLY A 116 13.76 1.29 -2.23
C GLY A 116 13.67 1.23 -3.75
N ILE A 117 12.77 0.42 -4.29
CA ILE A 117 12.52 0.29 -5.72
C ILE A 117 11.06 0.67 -5.98
N CYS A 118 10.84 1.84 -6.56
CA CYS A 118 9.48 2.34 -6.72
C CYS A 118 9.23 3.03 -8.06
N SER A 119 7.96 3.22 -8.40
CA SER A 119 7.56 3.93 -9.61
C SER A 119 6.33 4.82 -9.37
N GLY A 120 6.39 6.05 -9.88
CA GLY A 120 5.31 7.03 -9.77
C GLY A 120 4.91 7.30 -8.32
N SER A 121 3.62 7.10 -7.99
CA SER A 121 3.11 7.29 -6.61
C SER A 121 3.60 6.27 -5.60
N GLY A 122 4.21 5.14 -6.04
CA GLY A 122 4.87 4.19 -5.13
C GLY A 122 6.03 4.79 -4.33
N ILE A 123 6.44 6.01 -4.65
CA ILE A 123 7.40 6.76 -3.86
C ILE A 123 6.87 7.11 -2.45
N THR A 124 5.56 7.23 -2.25
CA THR A 124 5.01 7.79 -0.99
C THR A 124 5.42 7.01 0.27
N PRO A 125 5.24 5.68 0.36
CA PRO A 125 5.70 4.93 1.52
C PRO A 125 7.24 4.88 1.62
N VAL A 126 7.92 4.76 0.48
CA VAL A 126 9.38 4.69 0.42
C VAL A 126 10.01 6.03 0.86
N LEU A 127 9.40 7.16 0.51
CA LEU A 127 9.87 8.49 0.93
C LEU A 127 9.80 8.66 2.45
N SER A 128 8.72 8.20 3.09
CA SER A 128 8.63 8.19 4.56
C SER A 128 9.77 7.38 5.18
N MET A 129 10.09 6.20 4.61
CA MET A 129 11.21 5.36 5.06
C MET A 129 12.56 6.06 4.87
N ILE A 130 12.81 6.66 3.69
CA ILE A 130 14.02 7.43 3.39
C ILE A 130 14.23 8.53 4.43
N LYS A 131 13.19 9.36 4.64
CA LYS A 131 13.21 10.45 5.64
C LYS A 131 13.61 9.94 7.02
N ASN A 132 13.01 8.83 7.43
CA ASN A 132 13.17 8.27 8.76
C ASN A 132 14.57 7.64 8.96
N VAL A 133 15.06 6.88 7.97
CA VAL A 133 16.43 6.31 8.01
C VAL A 133 17.48 7.41 8.04
N LEU A 134 17.40 8.37 7.12
CA LEU A 134 18.41 9.42 7.00
C LEU A 134 18.48 10.30 8.27
N LYS A 135 17.34 10.52 8.93
CA LYS A 135 17.26 11.32 10.14
C LYS A 135 17.63 10.57 11.41
N ASN A 136 17.17 9.32 11.56
CA ASN A 136 17.16 8.62 12.84
C ASN A 136 18.11 7.41 12.91
N GLU A 137 18.69 6.97 11.78
CA GLU A 137 19.72 5.91 11.73
C GLU A 137 21.04 6.47 11.15
N PRO A 138 21.91 7.09 11.96
CA PRO A 138 23.07 7.82 11.45
C PRO A 138 24.12 6.94 10.75
N LEU A 139 24.14 5.63 10.99
CA LEU A 139 25.09 4.70 10.39
C LEU A 139 24.53 3.97 9.16
N SER A 140 23.23 4.03 8.96
CA SER A 140 22.55 3.36 7.84
C SER A 140 22.56 4.21 6.57
N CYS A 141 22.49 3.54 5.42
CA CYS A 141 22.36 4.17 4.12
C CYS A 141 21.11 3.69 3.38
N PHE A 142 20.65 4.49 2.42
CA PHE A 142 19.48 4.18 1.62
C PHE A 142 19.78 4.39 0.13
N THR A 143 19.44 3.41 -0.71
CA THR A 143 19.49 3.54 -2.16
C THR A 143 18.08 3.55 -2.72
N LEU A 144 17.75 4.57 -3.50
CA LEU A 144 16.48 4.72 -4.19
C LEU A 144 16.65 4.43 -5.68
N ILE A 145 15.87 3.49 -6.22
CA ILE A 145 15.69 3.24 -7.65
C ILE A 145 14.28 3.71 -8.00
N TYR A 146 14.17 4.83 -8.74
CA TYR A 146 12.90 5.52 -8.93
C TYR A 146 12.51 5.66 -10.39
N GLY A 147 11.45 4.93 -10.78
CA GLY A 147 10.88 4.93 -12.13
C GLY A 147 9.78 5.98 -12.29
N ASN A 148 9.86 6.75 -13.39
CA ASN A 148 8.86 7.75 -13.78
C ASN A 148 8.68 7.76 -15.30
N LYS A 149 7.68 8.50 -15.80
CA LYS A 149 7.49 8.70 -17.24
C LYS A 149 8.53 9.68 -17.78
N SER A 150 8.70 10.81 -17.12
CA SER A 150 9.57 11.93 -17.47
C SER A 150 10.03 12.65 -16.21
N LEU A 151 10.97 13.58 -16.32
CA LEU A 151 11.43 14.41 -15.22
C LEU A 151 10.29 15.22 -14.58
N SER A 152 9.40 15.77 -15.40
CA SER A 152 8.25 16.57 -14.93
C SER A 152 7.19 15.74 -14.16
N SER A 153 7.23 14.42 -14.26
CA SER A 153 6.30 13.51 -13.58
C SER A 153 6.84 12.98 -12.24
N VAL A 154 8.03 13.40 -11.81
CA VAL A 154 8.69 12.97 -10.57
C VAL A 154 8.03 13.65 -9.37
N MET A 155 7.28 12.89 -8.58
CA MET A 155 6.71 13.39 -7.33
C MET A 155 7.84 13.62 -6.31
N TYR A 156 7.72 14.69 -5.50
CA TYR A 156 8.69 15.06 -4.46
C TYR A 156 10.12 15.33 -4.95
N SER A 157 10.26 15.73 -6.22
CA SER A 157 11.58 15.96 -6.86
C SER A 157 12.51 16.86 -6.05
N ASP A 158 12.01 18.00 -5.58
CA ASP A 158 12.83 18.99 -4.84
C ASP A 158 13.27 18.43 -3.48
N GLU A 159 12.38 17.75 -2.77
CA GLU A 159 12.68 17.14 -1.48
C GLU A 159 13.70 16.00 -1.61
N ILE A 160 13.53 15.14 -2.59
CA ILE A 160 14.47 14.04 -2.89
C ILE A 160 15.85 14.58 -3.27
N ASN A 161 15.91 15.65 -4.06
CA ASN A 161 17.16 16.30 -4.43
C ASN A 161 17.84 16.99 -3.22
N SER A 162 17.06 17.56 -2.30
CA SER A 162 17.61 18.09 -1.04
C SER A 162 18.27 16.97 -0.23
N PHE A 163 17.62 15.84 -0.04
CA PHE A 163 18.22 14.69 0.66
C PHE A 163 19.49 14.19 -0.02
N LYS A 164 19.53 14.15 -1.35
CA LYS A 164 20.73 13.77 -2.08
C LYS A 164 21.91 14.71 -1.80
N ASN A 165 21.64 16.00 -1.63
CA ASN A 165 22.68 16.99 -1.32
C ASN A 165 23.11 16.91 0.15
N ASP A 166 22.14 16.76 1.07
CA ASP A 166 22.38 16.79 2.52
C ASP A 166 23.00 15.48 3.04
N PHE A 167 22.73 14.35 2.39
CA PHE A 167 23.14 13.01 2.80
C PHE A 167 23.88 12.26 1.68
N ASN A 168 24.71 12.94 0.90
CA ASN A 168 25.36 12.40 -0.29
C ASN A 168 26.18 11.11 -0.05
N ASP A 169 26.70 10.91 1.16
CA ASP A 169 27.47 9.71 1.55
C ASP A 169 26.57 8.52 1.94
N ARG A 170 25.30 8.77 2.23
CA ARG A 170 24.34 7.78 2.74
C ARG A 170 23.06 7.62 1.92
N PHE A 171 22.87 8.48 0.90
CA PHE A 171 21.69 8.44 0.05
C PHE A 171 22.07 8.46 -1.43
N LEU A 172 21.81 7.33 -2.11
CA LEU A 172 22.03 7.18 -3.55
C LEU A 172 20.70 7.12 -4.28
N ILE A 173 20.65 7.69 -5.49
CA ILE A 173 19.46 7.68 -6.35
C ILE A 173 19.83 7.24 -7.76
N PHE A 174 19.05 6.28 -8.27
CA PHE A 174 19.05 5.86 -9.66
C PHE A 174 17.67 6.14 -10.26
N ASN A 175 17.57 7.10 -11.15
CA ASN A 175 16.32 7.42 -11.83
C ASN A 175 16.16 6.58 -13.10
N ALA A 176 14.92 6.17 -13.39
CA ALA A 176 14.54 5.53 -14.63
C ALA A 176 13.41 6.33 -15.31
N TYR A 177 13.54 6.62 -16.61
CA TYR A 177 12.52 7.36 -17.35
C TYR A 177 12.04 6.57 -18.56
N SER A 178 10.72 6.31 -18.61
CA SER A 178 10.13 5.46 -19.65
C SER A 178 9.72 6.20 -20.92
N GLN A 179 9.63 7.53 -20.88
CA GLN A 179 9.20 8.37 -22.00
C GLN A 179 10.18 9.52 -22.30
N GLU A 180 11.31 9.56 -21.61
CA GLU A 180 12.31 10.62 -21.77
C GLU A 180 13.72 10.01 -21.63
N GLU A 181 14.67 10.49 -22.42
CA GLU A 181 16.08 10.09 -22.32
C GLU A 181 16.85 11.18 -21.58
N ILE A 182 17.44 10.83 -20.44
CA ILE A 182 18.23 11.74 -19.61
C ILE A 182 19.59 11.09 -19.34
N ASP A 183 20.65 11.84 -19.56
CA ASP A 183 22.01 11.37 -19.30
C ASP A 183 22.18 10.97 -17.84
N GLY A 184 22.78 9.80 -17.61
CA GLY A 184 23.00 9.24 -16.28
C GLY A 184 21.79 8.56 -15.66
N ALA A 185 20.62 8.55 -16.31
CA ALA A 185 19.45 7.81 -15.87
C ALA A 185 19.31 6.47 -16.64
N ILE A 186 18.57 5.55 -16.04
CA ILE A 186 18.15 4.31 -16.68
C ILE A 186 17.12 4.66 -17.77
N LYS A 187 17.37 4.19 -19.00
CA LYS A 187 16.44 4.37 -20.11
C LYS A 187 15.34 3.30 -20.04
N GLY A 188 14.08 3.71 -20.03
CA GLY A 188 12.94 2.82 -20.04
C GLY A 188 12.33 2.57 -18.67
N ARG A 189 11.66 1.44 -18.53
CA ARG A 189 11.05 1.00 -17.26
C ARG A 189 12.07 0.26 -16.40
N ILE A 190 11.78 0.15 -15.12
CA ILE A 190 12.47 -0.78 -14.22
C ILE A 190 12.03 -2.19 -14.62
N ASP A 191 12.92 -2.93 -15.28
CA ASP A 191 12.74 -4.30 -15.74
C ASP A 191 13.97 -5.15 -15.41
N GLU A 192 13.93 -6.43 -15.71
CA GLU A 192 15.01 -7.37 -15.40
C GLU A 192 16.35 -6.93 -16.01
N TYR A 193 16.36 -6.43 -17.26
CA TYR A 193 17.57 -6.00 -17.93
C TYR A 193 18.19 -4.78 -17.26
N SER A 194 17.38 -3.78 -16.94
CA SER A 194 17.84 -2.56 -16.29
C SER A 194 18.33 -2.83 -14.86
N LEU A 195 17.63 -3.71 -14.12
CA LEU A 195 18.05 -4.15 -12.79
C LEU A 195 19.37 -4.92 -12.85
N LYS A 196 19.49 -5.88 -13.76
CA LYS A 196 20.74 -6.62 -13.94
C LYS A 196 21.91 -5.68 -14.20
N THR A 197 21.75 -4.77 -15.14
CA THR A 197 22.80 -3.79 -15.49
C THR A 197 23.17 -2.91 -14.30
N LEU A 198 22.16 -2.43 -13.56
CA LEU A 198 22.37 -1.58 -12.39
C LEU A 198 23.10 -2.32 -11.26
N PHE A 199 22.68 -3.54 -10.95
CA PHE A 199 23.27 -4.34 -9.86
C PHE A 199 24.66 -4.86 -10.23
N ASP A 200 24.91 -5.24 -11.49
CA ASP A 200 26.25 -5.59 -11.96
C ASP A 200 27.26 -4.44 -11.79
N ASN A 201 26.81 -3.20 -12.05
CA ASN A 201 27.63 -1.99 -11.87
C ASN A 201 27.70 -1.53 -10.38
N ASN A 202 26.80 -2.00 -9.53
CA ASN A 202 26.74 -1.65 -8.11
C ASN A 202 26.55 -2.92 -7.24
N PRO A 203 27.57 -3.78 -7.12
CA PRO A 203 27.44 -5.09 -6.49
C PRO A 203 27.03 -5.02 -5.00
N SER A 204 27.24 -3.89 -4.32
CA SER A 204 26.79 -3.68 -2.93
C SER A 204 25.27 -3.78 -2.78
N LEU A 205 24.49 -3.51 -3.83
CA LEU A 205 23.04 -3.63 -3.84
C LEU A 205 22.57 -5.07 -3.60
N MET A 206 23.36 -6.08 -4.02
CA MET A 206 23.03 -7.50 -3.77
C MET A 206 23.14 -7.91 -2.30
N ASN A 207 23.89 -7.14 -1.51
CA ASN A 207 24.16 -7.44 -0.10
C ASN A 207 23.36 -6.52 0.84
N SER A 208 22.29 -5.89 0.34
CA SER A 208 21.45 -5.01 1.14
C SER A 208 20.67 -5.79 2.20
N ASP A 209 20.33 -5.11 3.30
CA ASP A 209 19.63 -5.70 4.44
C ASP A 209 18.14 -5.84 4.18
N SER A 210 17.55 -4.92 3.40
CA SER A 210 16.12 -5.00 3.03
C SER A 210 15.85 -4.27 1.72
N TYR A 211 14.85 -4.78 1.00
CA TYR A 211 14.34 -4.24 -0.26
C TYR A 211 12.86 -3.89 -0.11
N PHE A 212 12.50 -2.64 -0.37
CA PHE A 212 11.14 -2.12 -0.31
C PHE A 212 10.65 -1.77 -1.71
N ILE A 213 9.63 -2.48 -2.18
CA ILE A 213 9.18 -2.40 -3.57
C ILE A 213 7.75 -1.85 -3.59
N CYS A 214 7.51 -0.73 -4.31
CA CYS A 214 6.16 -0.17 -4.43
C CYS A 214 5.93 0.47 -5.79
N GLY A 215 4.85 0.08 -6.49
CA GLY A 215 4.55 0.58 -7.81
C GLY A 215 3.58 -0.31 -8.59
N PRO A 216 3.58 -0.25 -9.94
CA PRO A 216 2.74 -1.12 -10.77
C PRO A 216 3.04 -2.61 -10.57
N GLY A 217 1.99 -3.45 -10.60
CA GLY A 217 2.11 -4.89 -10.33
C GLY A 217 3.16 -5.60 -11.16
N ASN A 218 3.22 -5.31 -12.47
CA ASN A 218 4.23 -5.89 -13.36
C ASN A 218 5.67 -5.48 -13.01
N MET A 219 5.88 -4.26 -12.47
CA MET A 219 7.21 -3.86 -11.98
C MET A 219 7.57 -4.65 -10.72
N ILE A 220 6.63 -4.79 -9.79
CA ILE A 220 6.85 -5.54 -8.54
C ILE A 220 7.20 -7.00 -8.86
N GLU A 221 6.47 -7.64 -9.77
CA GLU A 221 6.76 -9.00 -10.23
C GLU A 221 8.18 -9.11 -10.83
N ASN A 222 8.54 -8.22 -11.74
CA ASN A 222 9.87 -8.23 -12.36
C ASN A 222 10.98 -8.07 -11.32
N VAL A 223 10.80 -7.15 -10.35
CA VAL A 223 11.79 -6.93 -9.29
C VAL A 223 11.88 -8.15 -8.38
N LYS A 224 10.76 -8.73 -7.94
CA LYS A 224 10.76 -9.95 -7.12
C LYS A 224 11.46 -11.09 -7.83
N ASN A 225 11.08 -11.39 -9.06
CA ASN A 225 11.69 -12.46 -9.85
C ASN A 225 13.21 -12.23 -10.00
N PHE A 226 13.65 -10.99 -10.24
CA PHE A 226 15.06 -10.65 -10.31
C PHE A 226 15.79 -10.92 -8.99
N LEU A 227 15.23 -10.52 -7.86
CA LEU A 227 15.82 -10.73 -6.54
C LEU A 227 15.86 -12.23 -6.18
N ASP A 228 14.80 -12.98 -6.45
CA ASP A 228 14.71 -14.43 -6.22
C ASP A 228 15.74 -15.20 -7.06
N LEU A 229 15.88 -14.86 -8.34
CA LEU A 229 16.90 -15.46 -9.25
C LEU A 229 18.33 -15.20 -8.77
N ASN A 230 18.55 -14.11 -8.02
CA ASN A 230 19.83 -13.76 -7.43
C ASN A 230 19.97 -14.24 -5.96
N SER A 231 19.08 -15.14 -5.51
CA SER A 231 19.10 -15.78 -4.19
C SER A 231 19.02 -14.79 -3.02
N ILE A 232 18.32 -13.68 -3.19
CA ILE A 232 17.98 -12.78 -2.08
C ILE A 232 16.89 -13.44 -1.24
N GLU A 233 17.08 -13.50 0.07
CA GLU A 233 16.14 -14.12 1.01
C GLU A 233 14.79 -13.39 1.02
N ASN A 234 13.66 -14.12 0.98
CA ASN A 234 12.31 -13.57 0.95
C ASN A 234 11.99 -12.65 2.13
N ASN A 235 12.53 -12.93 3.31
CA ASN A 235 12.38 -12.11 4.52
C ASN A 235 12.97 -10.70 4.39
N LYS A 236 13.89 -10.49 3.42
CA LYS A 236 14.45 -9.18 3.09
C LYS A 236 13.62 -8.39 2.08
N ILE A 237 12.67 -9.03 1.41
CA ILE A 237 11.89 -8.45 0.34
C ILE A 237 10.49 -8.10 0.85
N LYS A 238 10.19 -6.80 0.90
CA LYS A 238 8.86 -6.29 1.23
C LYS A 238 8.29 -5.54 0.05
N PHE A 239 7.00 -5.70 -0.21
CA PHE A 239 6.34 -5.00 -1.32
C PHE A 239 4.91 -4.58 -0.98
N GLU A 240 4.44 -3.53 -1.64
CA GLU A 240 3.08 -3.03 -1.54
C GLU A 240 2.51 -2.71 -2.93
N LEU A 241 1.30 -3.20 -3.22
CA LEU A 241 0.56 -2.88 -4.43
C LEU A 241 -0.48 -1.80 -4.14
N PHE A 242 -0.67 -0.85 -5.08
CA PHE A 242 -1.73 0.16 -4.98
C PHE A 242 -3.00 -0.19 -5.75
N SER A 243 -2.91 -1.15 -6.66
CA SER A 243 -4.05 -1.67 -7.42
C SER A 243 -3.82 -3.14 -7.71
N SER A 244 -4.89 -3.90 -7.77
CA SER A 244 -4.81 -5.27 -8.28
C SER A 244 -4.14 -5.22 -9.65
N PRO A 245 -3.23 -6.12 -9.97
CA PRO A 245 -2.76 -6.29 -11.34
C PRO A 245 -3.96 -6.40 -12.27
N ASP A 246 -3.87 -5.82 -13.47
CA ASP A 246 -4.84 -6.08 -14.55
C ASP A 246 -4.75 -7.56 -14.95
N SER A 247 -5.13 -8.45 -14.06
CA SER A 247 -5.48 -9.81 -14.45
C SER A 247 -6.72 -9.65 -15.31
N ALA A 248 -6.54 -9.79 -16.62
CA ALA A 248 -7.61 -10.28 -17.44
C ALA A 248 -8.26 -11.41 -16.60
N LYS A 249 -9.54 -11.25 -16.24
CA LYS A 249 -10.28 -12.33 -15.62
C LYS A 249 -10.09 -13.51 -16.53
N ASP A 250 -9.23 -14.44 -16.15
CA ASP A 250 -9.19 -15.76 -16.75
C ASP A 250 -10.51 -16.40 -16.37
N GLU A 251 -11.55 -16.11 -17.18
CA GLU A 251 -12.87 -16.71 -17.09
C GLU A 251 -12.83 -18.24 -17.30
N ASN A 252 -11.63 -18.79 -17.52
CA ASN A 252 -11.44 -20.19 -17.89
C ASN A 252 -11.05 -21.13 -16.74
N ASN A 253 -10.91 -20.66 -15.49
CA ASN A 253 -10.67 -21.54 -14.35
C ASN A 253 -11.90 -21.67 -13.43
N LYS A 254 -13.09 -21.78 -14.01
CA LYS A 254 -14.21 -22.38 -13.26
C LYS A 254 -13.98 -23.89 -13.26
N THR A 255 -13.23 -24.39 -12.28
CA THR A 255 -13.46 -25.74 -11.79
C THR A 255 -14.93 -25.83 -11.44
N GLU A 256 -15.61 -26.87 -11.89
CA GLU A 256 -16.98 -27.23 -11.48
C GLU A 256 -16.93 -27.53 -9.96
N ASN A 257 -16.89 -26.47 -9.14
CA ASN A 257 -17.05 -26.61 -7.71
C ASN A 257 -18.54 -26.81 -7.44
N ILE A 258 -18.85 -27.82 -6.63
CA ILE A 258 -20.20 -28.03 -6.10
C ILE A 258 -20.57 -26.76 -5.35
N GLU A 259 -21.67 -26.13 -5.72
CA GLU A 259 -22.19 -24.95 -5.04
C GLU A 259 -22.53 -25.32 -3.60
N ILE A 260 -21.94 -24.59 -2.65
CA ILE A 260 -22.17 -24.76 -1.22
C ILE A 260 -22.92 -23.52 -0.75
N ASN A 261 -24.04 -23.70 -0.07
CA ASN A 261 -24.71 -22.63 0.68
C ASN A 261 -24.25 -22.72 2.14
N SER A 262 -23.62 -21.67 2.61
CA SER A 262 -23.00 -21.61 3.92
C SER A 262 -23.74 -20.66 4.85
N ASN A 263 -23.84 -21.04 6.13
CA ASN A 263 -24.20 -20.12 7.20
C ASN A 263 -22.93 -19.39 7.62
N VAL A 264 -22.90 -18.08 7.45
CA VAL A 264 -21.74 -17.24 7.77
C VAL A 264 -22.09 -16.37 8.95
N THR A 265 -21.26 -16.41 9.99
CA THR A 265 -21.29 -15.48 11.12
C THR A 265 -20.05 -14.61 11.06
N ILE A 266 -20.22 -13.31 11.20
CA ILE A 266 -19.12 -12.34 11.30
C ILE A 266 -19.21 -11.64 12.64
N CYS A 267 -18.10 -11.65 13.40
CA CYS A 267 -17.94 -10.84 14.61
C CYS A 267 -17.16 -9.56 14.27
N VAL A 268 -17.71 -8.41 14.64
CA VAL A 268 -17.04 -7.10 14.53
C VAL A 268 -17.48 -6.20 15.68
N ASP A 269 -16.52 -5.58 16.39
CA ASP A 269 -16.73 -4.77 17.61
C ASP A 269 -17.54 -5.52 18.70
N GLY A 270 -17.41 -6.85 18.75
CA GLY A 270 -18.11 -7.73 19.69
C GLY A 270 -19.57 -8.06 19.35
N ASP A 271 -20.05 -7.63 18.18
CA ASP A 271 -21.40 -7.95 17.68
C ASP A 271 -21.33 -9.00 16.56
N ASP A 272 -22.22 -10.00 16.61
CA ASP A 272 -22.32 -11.06 15.59
C ASP A 272 -23.39 -10.71 14.55
N PHE A 273 -23.06 -10.95 13.27
CA PHE A 273 -23.92 -10.79 12.11
C PHE A 273 -24.03 -12.10 11.35
N ASP A 274 -25.23 -12.67 11.30
CA ASP A 274 -25.51 -13.94 10.62
C ASP A 274 -26.17 -13.73 9.27
N PHE A 275 -25.69 -14.45 8.25
CA PHE A 275 -26.28 -14.46 6.92
C PHE A 275 -25.98 -15.76 6.14
N GLU A 276 -26.78 -16.06 5.14
CA GLU A 276 -26.53 -17.16 4.21
C GLU A 276 -25.73 -16.66 2.99
N LEU A 277 -24.74 -17.44 2.55
CA LEU A 277 -23.89 -17.09 1.41
C LEU A 277 -23.56 -18.31 0.57
N SER A 278 -23.86 -18.24 -0.74
CA SER A 278 -23.40 -19.24 -1.71
C SER A 278 -21.91 -19.08 -2.00
N SER A 279 -21.19 -20.21 -2.18
CA SER A 279 -19.79 -20.21 -2.63
C SER A 279 -19.59 -19.53 -4.01
N ASN A 280 -20.64 -19.41 -4.82
CA ASN A 280 -20.65 -18.71 -6.10
C ASN A 280 -21.23 -17.28 -5.98
N GLY A 281 -21.57 -16.83 -4.76
CA GLY A 281 -22.11 -15.53 -4.45
C GLY A 281 -21.06 -14.42 -4.39
N PRO A 282 -21.43 -13.24 -3.84
CA PRO A 282 -20.47 -12.18 -3.59
C PRO A 282 -19.40 -12.62 -2.58
N ALA A 283 -18.33 -11.84 -2.46
CA ALA A 283 -17.35 -12.06 -1.41
C ALA A 283 -17.96 -11.84 -0.01
N ILE A 284 -17.41 -12.49 1.02
CA ILE A 284 -17.87 -12.40 2.41
C ILE A 284 -18.04 -10.96 2.87
N LEU A 285 -17.10 -10.06 2.52
CA LEU A 285 -17.18 -8.63 2.84
C LEU A 285 -18.47 -7.98 2.31
N ASP A 286 -18.82 -8.22 1.06
CA ASP A 286 -19.97 -7.57 0.43
C ASP A 286 -21.27 -8.10 1.02
N ALA A 287 -21.36 -9.40 1.29
CA ALA A 287 -22.50 -10.02 1.96
C ALA A 287 -22.65 -9.51 3.41
N ALA A 288 -21.54 -9.32 4.13
CA ALA A 288 -21.56 -8.76 5.49
C ALA A 288 -22.11 -7.32 5.51
N ILE A 289 -21.68 -6.48 4.56
CA ILE A 289 -22.19 -5.11 4.42
C ILE A 289 -23.70 -5.13 4.11
N GLU A 290 -24.16 -6.03 3.25
CA GLU A 290 -25.59 -6.20 2.94
C GLU A 290 -26.38 -6.67 4.17
N ALA A 291 -25.79 -7.50 5.03
CA ALA A 291 -26.37 -7.92 6.31
C ALA A 291 -26.33 -6.80 7.40
N GLY A 292 -25.72 -5.65 7.12
CA GLY A 292 -25.67 -4.48 7.99
C GLY A 292 -24.45 -4.39 8.91
N ALA A 293 -23.45 -5.25 8.73
CA ALA A 293 -22.20 -5.18 9.47
C ALA A 293 -21.35 -3.99 9.01
N ASP A 294 -20.82 -3.20 9.96
CA ASP A 294 -19.89 -2.09 9.67
C ASP A 294 -18.45 -2.58 9.69
N VAL A 295 -18.12 -3.43 8.72
CA VAL A 295 -16.81 -4.06 8.59
C VAL A 295 -15.77 -3.11 7.94
N PRO A 296 -14.48 -3.18 8.35
CA PRO A 296 -13.45 -2.36 7.77
C PRO A 296 -13.10 -2.83 6.34
N PHE A 297 -13.02 -1.89 5.39
CA PHE A 297 -12.53 -2.16 4.03
C PHE A 297 -12.03 -0.89 3.34
N SER A 298 -11.27 -1.06 2.24
CA SER A 298 -10.85 0.04 1.38
C SER A 298 -10.79 -0.36 -0.09
N CYS A 299 -9.78 -1.13 -0.53
CA CYS A 299 -9.49 -1.37 -1.94
C CYS A 299 -10.45 -2.36 -2.63
N LYS A 300 -11.03 -3.30 -1.90
CA LYS A 300 -11.81 -4.45 -2.40
C LYS A 300 -11.11 -5.28 -3.49
N GLY A 301 -9.77 -5.22 -3.53
CA GLY A 301 -8.95 -5.87 -4.56
C GLY A 301 -7.79 -6.71 -4.00
N GLY A 302 -7.83 -7.08 -2.73
CA GLY A 302 -6.83 -7.97 -2.12
C GLY A 302 -5.44 -7.36 -1.88
N VAL A 303 -5.30 -6.01 -1.92
CA VAL A 303 -3.98 -5.34 -1.89
C VAL A 303 -3.71 -4.50 -0.63
N CYS A 304 -4.74 -4.19 0.20
CA CYS A 304 -4.58 -3.20 1.29
C CYS A 304 -4.69 -3.77 2.71
N SER A 305 -5.02 -5.03 2.88
CA SER A 305 -5.23 -5.71 4.18
C SER A 305 -6.25 -5.05 5.14
N VAL A 306 -6.98 -3.98 4.74
CA VAL A 306 -7.97 -3.32 5.63
C VAL A 306 -9.10 -4.29 6.02
N CYS A 307 -9.45 -5.22 5.14
CA CYS A 307 -10.47 -6.23 5.36
C CYS A 307 -9.90 -7.57 5.89
N LYS A 308 -8.69 -7.55 6.46
CA LYS A 308 -8.08 -8.72 7.12
C LYS A 308 -8.97 -9.11 8.31
N ALA A 309 -9.29 -10.40 8.43
CA ALA A 309 -10.00 -10.98 9.55
C ALA A 309 -9.56 -12.44 9.72
N LYS A 310 -9.84 -13.03 10.87
CA LYS A 310 -9.43 -14.39 11.19
C LYS A 310 -10.59 -15.37 11.01
N ILE A 311 -10.35 -16.50 10.36
CA ILE A 311 -11.28 -17.62 10.34
C ILE A 311 -11.15 -18.37 11.67
N ILE A 312 -12.25 -18.46 12.42
CA ILE A 312 -12.34 -19.21 13.67
C ILE A 312 -12.95 -20.61 13.39
N GLU A 313 -13.91 -20.67 12.48
CA GLU A 313 -14.55 -21.94 12.08
C GLU A 313 -14.77 -21.98 10.57
N GLY A 314 -14.59 -23.17 9.98
CA GLY A 314 -14.81 -23.42 8.57
C GLY A 314 -13.61 -23.16 7.68
N THR A 315 -13.87 -23.11 6.36
CA THR A 315 -12.84 -22.88 5.33
C THR A 315 -13.37 -21.97 4.22
N VAL A 316 -12.46 -21.19 3.63
CA VAL A 316 -12.76 -20.31 2.50
C VAL A 316 -11.70 -20.46 1.40
N SER A 317 -12.04 -20.03 0.19
CA SER A 317 -11.07 -19.74 -0.87
C SER A 317 -10.98 -18.23 -1.08
N MET A 318 -9.80 -17.74 -1.40
CA MET A 318 -9.61 -16.33 -1.80
C MET A 318 -9.32 -16.25 -3.30
N ASP A 319 -10.04 -15.38 -4.01
CA ASP A 319 -9.80 -15.12 -5.44
C ASP A 319 -8.39 -14.57 -5.68
N MET A 320 -7.97 -13.63 -4.81
CA MET A 320 -6.67 -13.00 -4.88
C MET A 320 -6.14 -12.70 -3.48
N ASN A 321 -4.84 -12.88 -3.27
CA ASN A 321 -4.14 -12.46 -2.07
C ASN A 321 -2.80 -11.83 -2.45
N TYR A 322 -2.70 -10.50 -2.31
CA TYR A 322 -1.48 -9.75 -2.58
C TYR A 322 -0.88 -9.11 -1.32
N SER A 323 -1.56 -9.22 -0.17
CA SER A 323 -1.18 -8.46 1.02
C SER A 323 -1.00 -9.30 2.28
N LEU A 324 -1.51 -10.52 2.35
CA LEU A 324 -1.22 -11.44 3.45
C LEU A 324 0.02 -12.27 3.10
N SER A 325 0.89 -12.46 4.08
CA SER A 325 1.99 -13.40 4.00
C SER A 325 1.52 -14.86 4.04
N GLU A 326 2.41 -15.80 3.74
CA GLU A 326 2.12 -17.24 3.91
C GLU A 326 1.85 -17.54 5.39
N ASP A 327 2.60 -16.93 6.31
CA ASP A 327 2.42 -17.09 7.77
C ASP A 327 1.03 -16.57 8.20
N ASP A 328 0.56 -15.41 7.70
CA ASP A 328 -0.78 -14.90 7.99
C ASP A 328 -1.87 -15.91 7.56
N VAL A 329 -1.73 -16.49 6.37
CA VAL A 329 -2.70 -17.46 5.85
C VAL A 329 -2.67 -18.77 6.65
N GLU A 330 -1.49 -19.23 7.08
CA GLU A 330 -1.34 -20.40 7.95
C GLU A 330 -1.93 -20.16 9.35
N GLU A 331 -1.88 -18.93 9.86
CA GLU A 331 -2.51 -18.52 11.11
C GLU A 331 -4.03 -18.33 11.01
N GLY A 332 -4.61 -18.50 9.81
CA GLY A 332 -6.05 -18.45 9.56
C GLY A 332 -6.55 -17.06 9.16
N PHE A 333 -5.68 -16.11 8.82
CA PHE A 333 -6.13 -14.81 8.32
C PHE A 333 -6.56 -14.87 6.87
N ILE A 334 -7.61 -14.09 6.55
CA ILE A 334 -8.17 -13.96 5.21
C ILE A 334 -8.39 -12.50 4.84
N LEU A 335 -8.52 -12.26 3.54
CA LEU A 335 -9.03 -11.00 3.00
C LEU A 335 -10.50 -11.19 2.65
N THR A 336 -11.40 -10.73 3.51
CA THR A 336 -12.84 -10.95 3.35
C THR A 336 -13.42 -10.39 2.06
N CYS A 337 -12.78 -9.39 1.45
CA CYS A 337 -13.15 -8.84 0.14
C CYS A 337 -12.82 -9.76 -1.04
N GLN A 338 -12.10 -10.86 -0.81
CA GLN A 338 -11.70 -11.85 -1.81
C GLN A 338 -12.11 -13.26 -1.41
N ALA A 339 -12.69 -13.44 -0.21
CA ALA A 339 -12.97 -14.72 0.37
C ALA A 339 -14.39 -15.19 0.03
N HIS A 340 -14.51 -16.47 -0.37
CA HIS A 340 -15.74 -17.19 -0.64
C HIS A 340 -15.80 -18.47 0.20
N PRO A 341 -16.95 -18.83 0.77
CA PRO A 341 -17.08 -20.01 1.63
C PRO A 341 -16.83 -21.31 0.87
N THR A 342 -16.15 -22.27 1.53
CA THR A 342 -15.93 -23.63 1.01
C THR A 342 -16.40 -24.73 1.99
N SER A 343 -17.01 -24.36 3.11
CA SER A 343 -17.66 -25.26 4.08
C SER A 343 -19.04 -24.76 4.47
N GLU A 344 -19.88 -25.61 5.10
CA GLU A 344 -21.28 -25.29 5.43
C GLU A 344 -21.42 -24.21 6.51
N ASN A 345 -20.48 -24.13 7.45
CA ASN A 345 -20.48 -23.13 8.52
C ASN A 345 -19.15 -22.38 8.48
N ILE A 346 -19.23 -21.05 8.58
CA ILE A 346 -18.10 -20.14 8.59
C ILE A 346 -18.27 -19.17 9.75
N TYR A 347 -17.24 -19.04 10.60
CA TYR A 347 -17.15 -17.97 11.60
C TYR A 347 -15.89 -17.15 11.34
N VAL A 348 -16.06 -15.86 11.10
CA VAL A 348 -14.99 -14.89 10.84
C VAL A 348 -14.99 -13.82 11.90
N ASP A 349 -13.85 -13.57 12.51
CA ASP A 349 -13.67 -12.59 13.59
C ASP A 349 -12.72 -11.47 13.14
N TYR A 350 -13.21 -10.22 13.17
CA TYR A 350 -12.42 -9.03 12.89
C TYR A 350 -11.71 -8.47 14.14
N ASP A 351 -12.08 -8.93 15.33
CA ASP A 351 -11.53 -8.45 16.59
C ASP A 351 -10.30 -9.28 17.02
N GLU A 352 -10.12 -10.49 16.46
CA GLU A 352 -8.97 -11.39 16.64
C GLU A 352 -7.83 -10.99 15.67
N MET A 353 -6.99 -9.99 16.03
CA MET A 353 -5.84 -9.52 15.22
C MET A 353 -4.50 -9.78 15.89
#